data_b701ff8aaa86241d6905078f9244d29c
#
_entry.id   b701ff8aaa86241d6905078f9244d29c
#
_cell.length_a   1.000
_cell.length_b   1.000
_cell.length_c   1.000
_cell.angle_alpha   90.00
_cell.angle_beta   90.00
_cell.angle_gamma   90.00
#
_symmetry.space_group_name_H-M   'P 1'
#
loop_
_entity.id
_entity.type
_entity.pdbx_description
1 polymer ?
#
loop_
_entity_poly.entity_id
_entity_poly.type
_entity_poly.pdbx_seq_one_letter_code
_entity_poly.pdbx_strand_id
1 'polypeptide(L)'
;MGYQNIKFPAGSKFLVTGAAGFIGSNLVEALLKLGYQVRGLDNFSTGKRENIELFLDNPNFEFIKGDIRNLDTCMEACKDVDYVLHQAAWGSVPRSIEMPLLYEEINIRGTLNMMEAARQNNVKKFVYASSSSVYGDEPNLPKKEGIEGNLLSPYALTKRVNEEYGKLYTKLYGLDTYGLRYFNVFGRRQDPNGVYAAVIPKFIKQLLNDERPTINGDGKQSRDFTYIENVIEANLKACKASHEVAGQAFNIAYGGREYIIDIYYELCKALGKNIEPIFGPERAGDIKHSNADISKAKKMLGYDPDYSFEDGIKLAIDWYKENL
;
A
#
# COMPACT_ATOMS: atom_id res chain seq x y z
N MET A 1 15.37 8.63 -10.31
CA MET A 1 16.47 8.07 -9.47
C MET A 1 15.97 7.16 -8.34
N GLY A 2 14.79 6.72 -8.32
CA GLY A 2 14.12 5.75 -7.47
C GLY A 2 14.76 5.34 -6.11
N TYR A 3 14.19 4.36 -5.49
CA TYR A 3 14.63 3.87 -4.18
C TYR A 3 16.02 3.21 -4.17
N GLN A 4 16.60 2.87 -5.33
CA GLN A 4 17.89 2.16 -5.46
C GLN A 4 19.08 2.92 -4.83
N ASN A 5 18.95 4.23 -4.70
CA ASN A 5 19.99 5.09 -4.12
C ASN A 5 19.83 5.32 -2.61
N ILE A 6 18.76 4.78 -1.99
CA ILE A 6 18.53 4.93 -0.55
C ILE A 6 19.37 3.90 0.18
N LYS A 7 20.33 4.36 1.02
CA LYS A 7 21.29 3.51 1.74
C LYS A 7 20.97 3.47 3.22
N PHE A 8 21.05 2.28 3.79
CA PHE A 8 21.00 2.01 5.24
C PHE A 8 22.34 1.45 5.71
N PRO A 9 22.63 1.45 7.02
CA PRO A 9 23.82 0.80 7.56
C PRO A 9 23.94 -0.66 7.12
N ALA A 10 25.15 -1.12 6.89
CA ALA A 10 25.38 -2.53 6.55
C ALA A 10 24.84 -3.45 7.66
N GLY A 11 24.21 -4.56 7.28
CA GLY A 11 23.60 -5.49 8.22
C GLY A 11 22.23 -5.06 8.75
N SER A 12 21.67 -3.92 8.29
CA SER A 12 20.30 -3.53 8.66
C SER A 12 19.29 -4.63 8.37
N LYS A 13 18.42 -4.90 9.34
CA LYS A 13 17.34 -5.91 9.24
C LYS A 13 15.97 -5.26 9.22
N PHE A 14 15.17 -5.62 8.22
CA PHE A 14 13.82 -5.13 8.02
C PHE A 14 12.80 -6.23 8.31
N LEU A 15 11.75 -5.89 9.03
CA LEU A 15 10.53 -6.71 9.10
C LEU A 15 9.49 -6.15 8.13
N VAL A 16 9.00 -6.99 7.22
CA VAL A 16 7.86 -6.67 6.37
C VAL A 16 6.68 -7.53 6.79
N THR A 17 5.61 -6.93 7.32
CA THR A 17 4.36 -7.65 7.60
C THR A 17 3.42 -7.58 6.41
N GLY A 18 2.55 -8.59 6.22
CA GLY A 18 1.82 -8.73 4.97
C GLY A 18 2.77 -9.07 3.81
N ALA A 19 3.85 -9.79 4.11
CA ALA A 19 4.96 -10.07 3.20
C ALA A 19 4.54 -10.86 1.94
N ALA A 20 3.48 -11.67 2.03
CA ALA A 20 2.91 -12.42 0.92
C ALA A 20 1.82 -11.64 0.15
N GLY A 21 1.47 -10.42 0.59
CA GLY A 21 0.55 -9.52 -0.09
C GLY A 21 1.20 -8.76 -1.25
N PHE A 22 0.39 -7.98 -1.96
CA PHE A 22 0.83 -7.16 -3.10
C PHE A 22 1.98 -6.21 -2.74
N ILE A 23 1.74 -5.26 -1.82
CA ILE A 23 2.75 -4.26 -1.47
C ILE A 23 3.90 -4.90 -0.71
N GLY A 24 3.61 -5.78 0.26
CA GLY A 24 4.61 -6.42 1.10
C GLY A 24 5.64 -7.23 0.31
N SER A 25 5.21 -8.04 -0.66
CA SER A 25 6.13 -8.85 -1.48
C SER A 25 7.03 -8.00 -2.39
N ASN A 26 6.55 -6.86 -2.87
CA ASN A 26 7.36 -5.92 -3.62
C ASN A 26 8.40 -5.22 -2.74
N LEU A 27 8.06 -4.90 -1.48
CA LEU A 27 9.02 -4.37 -0.49
C LEU A 27 10.09 -5.41 -0.14
N VAL A 28 9.71 -6.68 0.09
CA VAL A 28 10.65 -7.79 0.32
C VAL A 28 11.63 -7.88 -0.84
N GLU A 29 11.14 -7.96 -2.07
CA GLU A 29 11.97 -8.03 -3.26
C GLU A 29 12.97 -6.87 -3.37
N ALA A 30 12.49 -5.64 -3.18
CA ALA A 30 13.32 -4.44 -3.28
C ALA A 30 14.43 -4.43 -2.21
N LEU A 31 14.13 -4.76 -0.97
CA LEU A 31 15.10 -4.82 0.12
C LEU A 31 16.16 -5.91 -0.10
N LEU A 32 15.76 -7.09 -0.57
CA LEU A 32 16.69 -8.17 -0.92
C LEU A 32 17.61 -7.79 -2.08
N LYS A 33 17.07 -7.13 -3.13
CA LYS A 33 17.88 -6.60 -4.24
C LYS A 33 18.88 -5.54 -3.80
N LEU A 34 18.58 -4.78 -2.75
CA LEU A 34 19.48 -3.82 -2.13
C LEU A 34 20.50 -4.47 -1.17
N GLY A 35 20.42 -5.79 -0.94
CA GLY A 35 21.35 -6.56 -0.11
C GLY A 35 21.08 -6.50 1.39
N TYR A 36 19.88 -6.09 1.82
CA TYR A 36 19.50 -6.07 3.23
C TYR A 36 18.92 -7.40 3.71
N GLN A 37 18.97 -7.63 5.04
CA GLN A 37 18.28 -8.74 5.68
C GLN A 37 16.79 -8.42 5.81
N VAL A 38 15.94 -9.36 5.45
CA VAL A 38 14.48 -9.19 5.47
C VAL A 38 13.83 -10.35 6.20
N ARG A 39 13.01 -10.03 7.19
CA ARG A 39 12.07 -10.96 7.79
C ARG A 39 10.67 -10.66 7.26
N GLY A 40 9.99 -11.65 6.70
CA GLY A 40 8.60 -11.57 6.27
C GLY A 40 7.67 -12.17 7.32
N LEU A 41 6.56 -11.52 7.61
CA LEU A 41 5.47 -12.06 8.44
C LEU A 41 4.17 -12.03 7.65
N ASP A 42 3.50 -13.18 7.51
CA ASP A 42 2.18 -13.29 6.85
C ASP A 42 1.45 -14.54 7.33
N ASN A 43 0.12 -14.50 7.40
CA ASN A 43 -0.73 -15.64 7.73
C ASN A 43 -1.42 -16.26 6.50
N PHE A 44 -1.20 -15.69 5.32
CA PHE A 44 -1.84 -16.06 4.03
C PHE A 44 -3.37 -15.91 4.00
N SER A 45 -3.95 -15.06 4.85
CA SER A 45 -5.40 -14.83 4.82
C SER A 45 -5.86 -14.12 3.54
N THR A 46 -5.01 -13.27 2.97
CA THR A 46 -5.20 -12.59 1.68
C THR A 46 -3.93 -12.59 0.82
N GLY A 47 -2.77 -12.77 1.44
CA GLY A 47 -1.49 -12.93 0.77
C GLY A 47 -1.39 -14.30 0.08
N LYS A 48 -0.60 -14.37 -0.98
CA LYS A 48 -0.39 -15.58 -1.78
C LYS A 48 1.02 -16.13 -1.60
N ARG A 49 1.14 -17.44 -1.40
CA ARG A 49 2.44 -18.10 -1.20
C ARG A 49 3.38 -17.86 -2.39
N GLU A 50 2.86 -17.91 -3.60
CA GLU A 50 3.61 -17.66 -4.84
C GLU A 50 4.33 -16.30 -4.85
N ASN A 51 3.83 -15.31 -4.14
CA ASN A 51 4.46 -13.99 -4.06
C ASN A 51 5.79 -13.98 -3.30
N ILE A 52 6.06 -14.98 -2.47
CA ILE A 52 7.28 -15.08 -1.66
C ILE A 52 8.13 -16.30 -1.98
N GLU A 53 7.63 -17.27 -2.74
CA GLU A 53 8.39 -18.50 -3.09
C GLU A 53 9.74 -18.18 -3.73
N LEU A 54 9.81 -17.15 -4.56
CA LEU A 54 11.05 -16.70 -5.20
C LEU A 54 12.15 -16.26 -4.21
N PHE A 55 11.79 -16.02 -2.96
CA PHE A 55 12.71 -15.48 -1.95
C PHE A 55 13.09 -16.49 -0.88
N LEU A 56 12.39 -17.65 -0.78
CA LEU A 56 12.56 -18.60 0.33
C LEU A 56 13.98 -19.18 0.41
N ASP A 57 14.68 -19.32 -0.72
CA ASP A 57 16.05 -19.82 -0.78
C ASP A 57 17.10 -18.70 -0.65
N ASN A 58 16.69 -17.43 -0.51
CA ASN A 58 17.62 -16.32 -0.35
C ASN A 58 18.16 -16.30 1.09
N PRO A 59 19.49 -16.35 1.31
CA PRO A 59 20.09 -16.40 2.66
C PRO A 59 19.80 -15.15 3.51
N ASN A 60 19.39 -14.05 2.88
CA ASN A 60 19.00 -12.82 3.55
C ASN A 60 17.49 -12.74 3.84
N PHE A 61 16.69 -13.78 3.50
CA PHE A 61 15.26 -13.80 3.74
C PHE A 61 14.88 -14.86 4.78
N GLU A 62 14.19 -14.42 5.81
CA GLU A 62 13.56 -15.26 6.83
C GLU A 62 12.04 -15.07 6.76
N PHE A 63 11.28 -16.15 6.79
CA PHE A 63 9.81 -16.08 6.76
C PHE A 63 9.18 -16.69 8.01
N ILE A 64 8.30 -15.93 8.65
CA ILE A 64 7.46 -16.37 9.77
C ILE A 64 6.01 -16.46 9.26
N LYS A 65 5.44 -17.65 9.30
CA LYS A 65 4.00 -17.83 9.12
C LYS A 65 3.29 -17.52 10.44
N GLY A 66 2.61 -16.37 10.52
CA GLY A 66 1.98 -15.96 11.77
C GLY A 66 0.96 -14.84 11.57
N ASP A 67 0.18 -14.60 12.61
CA ASP A 67 -0.93 -13.63 12.61
C ASP A 67 -0.61 -12.45 13.54
N ILE A 68 -0.75 -11.23 13.03
CA ILE A 68 -0.51 -10.00 13.80
C ILE A 68 -1.49 -9.80 14.96
N ARG A 69 -2.61 -10.53 14.99
CA ARG A 69 -3.54 -10.53 16.13
C ARG A 69 -2.96 -11.23 17.37
N ASN A 70 -1.90 -12.04 17.19
CA ASN A 70 -1.19 -12.69 18.28
C ASN A 70 0.04 -11.85 18.66
N LEU A 71 0.07 -11.33 19.89
CA LEU A 71 1.16 -10.49 20.38
C LEU A 71 2.49 -11.23 20.45
N ASP A 72 2.51 -12.51 20.86
CA ASP A 72 3.75 -13.28 20.97
C ASP A 72 4.41 -13.47 19.60
N THR A 73 3.59 -13.72 18.57
CA THR A 73 4.07 -13.75 17.18
C THR A 73 4.67 -12.40 16.74
N CYS A 74 4.04 -11.28 17.12
CA CYS A 74 4.56 -9.95 16.83
C CYS A 74 5.88 -9.69 17.55
N MET A 75 6.00 -10.11 18.82
CA MET A 75 7.22 -10.01 19.63
C MET A 75 8.37 -10.79 19.01
N GLU A 76 8.14 -12.04 18.59
CA GLU A 76 9.12 -12.85 17.89
C GLU A 76 9.54 -12.21 16.56
N ALA A 77 8.58 -11.74 15.77
CA ALA A 77 8.84 -11.10 14.49
C ALA A 77 9.67 -9.81 14.61
N CYS A 78 9.50 -9.02 15.68
CA CYS A 78 10.24 -7.78 15.90
C CYS A 78 11.64 -7.99 16.52
N LYS A 79 11.99 -9.21 16.96
CA LYS A 79 13.28 -9.47 17.62
C LYS A 79 14.46 -9.20 16.68
N ASP A 80 15.42 -8.40 17.14
CA ASP A 80 16.64 -8.03 16.40
C ASP A 80 16.36 -7.33 15.04
N VAL A 81 15.26 -6.57 14.94
CA VAL A 81 14.84 -5.83 13.74
C VAL A 81 15.13 -4.34 13.94
N ASP A 82 15.69 -3.70 12.91
CA ASP A 82 15.94 -2.25 12.92
C ASP A 82 14.71 -1.44 12.45
N TYR A 83 14.03 -1.94 11.42
CA TYR A 83 12.96 -1.22 10.70
C TYR A 83 11.77 -2.13 10.47
N VAL A 84 10.56 -1.63 10.77
CA VAL A 84 9.31 -2.33 10.47
C VAL A 84 8.57 -1.61 9.34
N LEU A 85 8.24 -2.36 8.28
CA LEU A 85 7.36 -1.96 7.20
C LEU A 85 6.05 -2.74 7.34
N HIS A 86 5.08 -2.13 8.01
CA HIS A 86 3.83 -2.78 8.39
C HIS A 86 2.77 -2.60 7.31
N GLN A 87 2.61 -3.64 6.46
CA GLN A 87 1.62 -3.66 5.37
C GLN A 87 0.46 -4.61 5.65
N ALA A 88 0.56 -5.48 6.66
CA ALA A 88 -0.48 -6.44 7.02
C ALA A 88 -1.78 -5.72 7.42
N ALA A 89 -2.82 -5.92 6.64
CA ALA A 89 -4.16 -5.39 6.85
C ALA A 89 -5.14 -6.00 5.85
N TRP A 90 -6.43 -5.93 6.15
CA TRP A 90 -7.47 -6.13 5.15
C TRP A 90 -7.88 -4.78 4.54
N GLY A 91 -7.82 -4.68 3.20
CA GLY A 91 -7.81 -3.43 2.45
C GLY A 91 -9.07 -3.13 1.62
N SER A 92 -10.26 -3.67 1.94
CA SER A 92 -11.48 -3.45 1.15
C SER A 92 -12.54 -2.66 1.91
N VAL A 93 -12.96 -1.51 1.36
CA VAL A 93 -14.05 -0.70 1.92
C VAL A 93 -15.37 -1.49 1.97
N PRO A 94 -15.87 -2.11 0.87
CA PRO A 94 -17.13 -2.85 0.93
C PRO A 94 -17.08 -4.03 1.90
N ARG A 95 -16.00 -4.83 1.88
CA ARG A 95 -15.85 -5.96 2.81
C ARG A 95 -15.84 -5.49 4.28
N SER A 96 -15.33 -4.30 4.57
CA SER A 96 -15.32 -3.76 5.94
C SER A 96 -16.73 -3.45 6.45
N ILE A 97 -17.65 -3.13 5.57
CA ILE A 97 -19.07 -2.92 5.91
C ILE A 97 -19.74 -4.25 6.25
N GLU A 98 -19.37 -5.32 5.53
CA GLU A 98 -19.89 -6.67 5.77
C GLU A 98 -19.31 -7.34 7.03
N MET A 99 -18.03 -7.05 7.34
CA MET A 99 -17.27 -7.74 8.40
C MET A 99 -16.54 -6.74 9.33
N PRO A 100 -17.24 -5.79 9.96
CA PRO A 100 -16.60 -4.70 10.69
C PRO A 100 -15.77 -5.17 11.90
N LEU A 101 -16.21 -6.19 12.63
CA LEU A 101 -15.48 -6.72 13.78
C LEU A 101 -14.15 -7.35 13.37
N LEU A 102 -14.14 -8.10 12.26
CA LEU A 102 -12.92 -8.71 11.76
C LEU A 102 -11.91 -7.65 11.29
N TYR A 103 -12.40 -6.54 10.71
CA TYR A 103 -11.54 -5.40 10.35
C TYR A 103 -10.96 -4.69 11.58
N GLU A 104 -11.70 -4.58 12.67
CA GLU A 104 -11.19 -4.07 13.95
C GLU A 104 -10.07 -4.97 14.47
N GLU A 105 -10.32 -6.27 14.58
CA GLU A 105 -9.35 -7.24 15.09
C GLU A 105 -8.05 -7.24 14.30
N ILE A 106 -8.14 -7.26 12.97
CA ILE A 106 -6.95 -7.34 12.10
C ILE A 106 -6.26 -5.97 12.04
N ASN A 107 -6.99 -4.93 11.66
CA ASN A 107 -6.38 -3.65 11.31
C ASN A 107 -6.04 -2.80 12.53
N ILE A 108 -6.87 -2.80 13.58
CA ILE A 108 -6.60 -2.01 14.80
C ILE A 108 -5.76 -2.83 15.77
N ARG A 109 -6.30 -3.94 16.29
CA ARG A 109 -5.60 -4.77 17.27
C ARG A 109 -4.28 -5.29 16.73
N GLY A 110 -4.26 -5.80 15.47
CA GLY A 110 -3.04 -6.29 14.85
C GLY A 110 -1.97 -5.21 14.70
N THR A 111 -2.34 -4.00 14.28
CA THR A 111 -1.39 -2.88 14.18
C THR A 111 -0.89 -2.45 15.57
N LEU A 112 -1.77 -2.41 16.57
CA LEU A 112 -1.39 -2.07 17.94
C LEU A 112 -0.42 -3.11 18.53
N ASN A 113 -0.67 -4.41 18.32
CA ASN A 113 0.27 -5.46 18.71
C ASN A 113 1.64 -5.27 18.06
N MET A 114 1.67 -4.93 16.76
CA MET A 114 2.93 -4.67 16.05
C MET A 114 3.66 -3.43 16.57
N MET A 115 2.95 -2.34 16.89
CA MET A 115 3.56 -1.15 17.49
C MET A 115 4.13 -1.44 18.88
N GLU A 116 3.39 -2.21 19.69
CA GLU A 116 3.85 -2.61 21.03
C GLU A 116 5.07 -3.53 20.95
N ALA A 117 5.05 -4.51 20.06
CA ALA A 117 6.19 -5.40 19.82
C ALA A 117 7.42 -4.62 19.31
N ALA A 118 7.23 -3.68 18.40
CA ALA A 118 8.29 -2.81 17.90
C ALA A 118 8.92 -1.95 19.02
N ARG A 119 8.06 -1.36 19.87
CA ARG A 119 8.49 -0.57 21.03
C ARG A 119 9.34 -1.41 22.00
N GLN A 120 8.86 -2.59 22.38
CA GLN A 120 9.55 -3.46 23.34
C GLN A 120 10.86 -4.03 22.80
N ASN A 121 10.99 -4.18 21.48
CA ASN A 121 12.22 -4.64 20.82
C ASN A 121 13.13 -3.48 20.34
N ASN A 122 12.88 -2.23 20.74
CA ASN A 122 13.68 -1.06 20.40
C ASN A 122 13.86 -0.86 18.88
N VAL A 123 12.81 -1.15 18.09
CA VAL A 123 12.80 -0.89 16.66
C VAL A 123 13.01 0.61 16.41
N LYS A 124 13.90 0.95 15.48
CA LYS A 124 14.29 2.35 15.20
C LYS A 124 13.19 3.15 14.51
N LYS A 125 12.50 2.52 13.54
CA LYS A 125 11.44 3.16 12.75
C LYS A 125 10.32 2.16 12.45
N PHE A 126 9.08 2.63 12.58
CA PHE A 126 7.86 1.89 12.29
C PHE A 126 7.06 2.62 11.21
N VAL A 127 7.13 2.12 9.97
CA VAL A 127 6.37 2.67 8.83
C VAL A 127 5.15 1.79 8.59
N TYR A 128 3.96 2.37 8.48
CA TYR A 128 2.73 1.61 8.34
C TYR A 128 1.81 2.12 7.24
N ALA A 129 1.10 1.19 6.61
CA ALA A 129 0.11 1.50 5.59
C ALA A 129 -1.13 2.15 6.20
N SER A 130 -1.33 3.44 5.90
CA SER A 130 -2.61 4.13 6.01
C SER A 130 -3.31 4.14 4.64
N SER A 131 -4.30 4.99 4.43
CA SER A 131 -5.13 4.99 3.22
C SER A 131 -5.72 6.36 2.93
N SER A 132 -5.89 6.68 1.64
CA SER A 132 -6.67 7.84 1.19
C SER A 132 -8.14 7.80 1.65
N SER A 133 -8.65 6.63 2.03
CA SER A 133 -10.02 6.49 2.57
C SER A 133 -10.27 7.30 3.86
N VAL A 134 -9.22 7.70 4.58
CA VAL A 134 -9.34 8.55 5.79
C VAL A 134 -9.84 9.95 5.49
N TYR A 135 -9.82 10.39 4.23
CA TYR A 135 -10.40 11.67 3.83
C TYR A 135 -11.93 11.67 3.82
N GLY A 136 -12.55 10.49 3.72
CA GLY A 136 -14.00 10.35 3.78
C GLY A 136 -14.73 11.22 2.75
N ASP A 137 -15.69 12.03 3.22
CA ASP A 137 -16.51 12.93 2.40
C ASP A 137 -15.92 14.32 2.16
N GLU A 138 -14.64 14.57 2.53
CA GLU A 138 -13.99 15.87 2.24
C GLU A 138 -14.12 16.22 0.75
N PRO A 139 -14.76 17.34 0.39
CA PRO A 139 -15.06 17.66 -1.03
C PRO A 139 -13.89 18.29 -1.78
N ASN A 140 -12.96 18.92 -1.07
CA ASN A 140 -11.90 19.69 -1.72
C ASN A 140 -10.81 18.81 -2.35
N LEU A 141 -10.21 19.30 -3.42
CA LEU A 141 -9.11 18.71 -4.14
C LEU A 141 -7.99 19.72 -4.36
N PRO A 142 -6.73 19.29 -4.33
CA PRO A 142 -6.25 17.96 -3.96
C PRO A 142 -6.46 17.64 -2.48
N LYS A 143 -6.55 16.35 -2.12
CA LYS A 143 -6.64 15.91 -0.72
C LYS A 143 -5.37 16.28 0.04
N LYS A 144 -5.52 16.97 1.18
CA LYS A 144 -4.41 17.50 1.97
C LYS A 144 -4.51 17.04 3.41
N GLU A 145 -3.37 16.64 4.00
CA GLU A 145 -3.30 16.20 5.39
C GLU A 145 -3.69 17.35 6.34
N GLY A 146 -4.51 17.01 7.34
CA GLY A 146 -5.06 17.96 8.32
C GLY A 146 -6.42 18.53 7.91
N ILE A 147 -6.92 18.20 6.70
CA ILE A 147 -8.26 18.58 6.22
C ILE A 147 -8.97 17.28 5.82
N GLU A 148 -9.45 16.53 6.80
CA GLU A 148 -10.22 15.30 6.61
C GLU A 148 -11.69 15.54 6.92
N GLY A 149 -12.58 14.90 6.14
CA GLY A 149 -14.02 14.90 6.36
C GLY A 149 -14.50 13.79 7.30
N ASN A 150 -15.77 13.45 7.21
CA ASN A 150 -16.36 12.36 7.95
C ASN A 150 -15.99 11.01 7.32
N LEU A 151 -15.63 10.05 8.16
CA LEU A 151 -15.29 8.70 7.69
C LEU A 151 -16.52 7.98 7.13
N LEU A 152 -16.35 7.31 6.00
CA LEU A 152 -17.46 6.68 5.27
C LEU A 152 -17.47 5.14 5.39
N SER A 153 -16.51 4.54 6.11
CA SER A 153 -16.45 3.07 6.24
C SER A 153 -15.68 2.63 7.50
N PRO A 154 -15.96 1.41 8.00
CA PRO A 154 -15.14 0.80 9.05
C PRO A 154 -13.65 0.69 8.67
N TYR A 155 -13.33 0.37 7.41
CA TYR A 155 -11.95 0.37 6.93
C TYR A 155 -11.26 1.72 7.12
N ALA A 156 -11.91 2.81 6.70
CA ALA A 156 -11.37 4.16 6.87
C ALA A 156 -11.14 4.49 8.36
N LEU A 157 -12.09 4.10 9.23
CA LEU A 157 -11.96 4.25 10.68
C LEU A 157 -10.74 3.48 11.21
N THR A 158 -10.54 2.22 10.80
CA THR A 158 -9.37 1.45 11.27
C THR A 158 -8.06 2.14 10.91
N LYS A 159 -7.96 2.70 9.71
CA LYS A 159 -6.75 3.42 9.29
C LYS A 159 -6.55 4.72 10.05
N ARG A 160 -7.61 5.48 10.32
CA ARG A 160 -7.54 6.68 11.14
C ARG A 160 -7.11 6.38 12.58
N VAL A 161 -7.65 5.32 13.19
CA VAL A 161 -7.25 4.87 14.54
C VAL A 161 -5.77 4.51 14.57
N ASN A 162 -5.24 3.85 13.54
CA ASN A 162 -3.81 3.53 13.45
C ASN A 162 -2.94 4.80 13.39
N GLU A 163 -3.39 5.85 12.71
CA GLU A 163 -2.68 7.14 12.69
C GLU A 163 -2.62 7.77 14.08
N GLU A 164 -3.73 7.75 14.84
CA GLU A 164 -3.76 8.28 16.21
C GLU A 164 -2.87 7.44 17.15
N TYR A 165 -2.87 6.10 17.03
CA TYR A 165 -1.93 5.25 17.78
C TYR A 165 -0.48 5.55 17.40
N GLY A 166 -0.14 5.68 16.12
CA GLY A 166 1.20 6.04 15.68
C GLY A 166 1.68 7.34 16.31
N LYS A 167 0.86 8.38 16.29
CA LYS A 167 1.13 9.66 16.94
C LYS A 167 1.37 9.52 18.46
N LEU A 168 0.52 8.72 19.14
CA LEU A 168 0.67 8.48 20.58
C LEU A 168 1.94 7.68 20.90
N TYR A 169 2.25 6.63 20.14
CA TYR A 169 3.44 5.83 20.35
C TYR A 169 4.72 6.64 20.18
N THR A 170 4.77 7.54 19.20
CA THR A 170 5.88 8.47 19.04
C THR A 170 5.98 9.41 20.24
N LYS A 171 4.87 10.04 20.64
CA LYS A 171 4.87 11.04 21.72
C LYS A 171 5.17 10.45 23.11
N LEU A 172 4.58 9.28 23.43
CA LEU A 172 4.63 8.72 24.77
C LEU A 172 5.78 7.75 24.97
N TYR A 173 6.17 7.04 23.94
CA TYR A 173 7.15 5.95 24.03
C TYR A 173 8.41 6.16 23.20
N GLY A 174 8.48 7.22 22.38
CA GLY A 174 9.64 7.53 21.55
C GLY A 174 9.82 6.58 20.34
N LEU A 175 8.83 5.76 20.00
CA LEU A 175 8.86 4.96 18.77
C LEU A 175 8.59 5.86 17.57
N ASP A 176 9.54 6.02 16.67
CA ASP A 176 9.36 6.80 15.45
C ASP A 176 8.41 6.11 14.49
N THR A 177 7.18 6.65 14.34
CA THR A 177 6.16 6.09 13.48
C THR A 177 5.85 7.00 12.29
N TYR A 178 5.55 6.41 11.13
CA TYR A 178 5.23 7.14 9.90
C TYR A 178 4.06 6.45 9.20
N GLY A 179 2.92 7.11 9.11
CA GLY A 179 1.75 6.61 8.39
C GLY A 179 1.79 7.02 6.93
N LEU A 180 1.62 6.08 6.01
CA LEU A 180 1.62 6.34 4.58
C LEU A 180 0.21 6.16 4.02
N ARG A 181 -0.45 7.26 3.66
CA ARG A 181 -1.78 7.28 3.04
C ARG A 181 -1.65 6.96 1.56
N TYR A 182 -1.74 5.69 1.20
CA TYR A 182 -1.64 5.28 -0.20
C TYR A 182 -2.87 5.68 -1.01
N PHE A 183 -2.61 6.15 -2.25
CA PHE A 183 -3.62 6.45 -3.26
C PHE A 183 -3.50 5.45 -4.41
N ASN A 184 -4.54 4.65 -4.65
CA ASN A 184 -4.74 3.73 -5.77
C ASN A 184 -3.46 3.06 -6.30
N VAL A 185 -2.77 2.33 -5.43
CA VAL A 185 -1.52 1.63 -5.80
C VAL A 185 -1.80 0.57 -6.86
N PHE A 186 -0.92 0.47 -7.86
CA PHE A 186 -0.95 -0.56 -8.91
C PHE A 186 0.44 -1.10 -9.19
N GLY A 187 0.51 -2.30 -9.75
CA GLY A 187 1.77 -2.94 -10.13
C GLY A 187 1.71 -4.46 -10.02
N ARG A 188 2.86 -5.10 -10.27
CA ARG A 188 3.00 -6.57 -10.25
C ARG A 188 2.59 -7.17 -8.90
N ARG A 189 2.02 -8.38 -8.94
CA ARG A 189 1.45 -9.14 -7.80
C ARG A 189 0.16 -8.56 -7.22
N GLN A 190 -0.45 -7.59 -7.89
CA GLN A 190 -1.78 -7.12 -7.51
C GLN A 190 -2.83 -8.12 -8.03
N ASP A 191 -3.67 -8.64 -7.11
CA ASP A 191 -4.65 -9.67 -7.45
C ASP A 191 -5.80 -9.11 -8.29
N PRO A 192 -6.05 -9.64 -9.51
CA PRO A 192 -7.20 -9.27 -10.33
C PRO A 192 -8.48 -9.97 -9.90
N ASN A 193 -8.36 -11.02 -9.07
CA ASN A 193 -9.45 -11.89 -8.68
C ASN A 193 -10.06 -11.41 -7.36
N GLY A 194 -11.34 -11.22 -7.36
CA GLY A 194 -12.06 -10.85 -6.15
C GLY A 194 -13.16 -9.85 -6.46
N VAL A 195 -14.22 -9.90 -5.70
CA VAL A 195 -15.39 -9.02 -5.83
C VAL A 195 -14.99 -7.54 -5.76
N TYR A 196 -13.88 -7.26 -5.07
CA TYR A 196 -13.37 -5.91 -4.81
C TYR A 196 -12.00 -5.65 -5.44
N ALA A 197 -11.64 -6.39 -6.51
CA ALA A 197 -10.39 -6.18 -7.23
C ALA A 197 -10.26 -4.74 -7.74
N ALA A 198 -9.03 -4.22 -7.71
CA ALA A 198 -8.73 -2.90 -8.24
C ALA A 198 -8.96 -2.84 -9.76
N VAL A 199 -9.27 -1.66 -10.27
CA VAL A 199 -9.70 -1.46 -11.66
C VAL A 199 -8.64 -1.88 -12.68
N ILE A 200 -7.37 -1.56 -12.45
CA ILE A 200 -6.27 -1.85 -13.39
C ILE A 200 -6.09 -3.35 -13.61
N PRO A 201 -5.79 -4.19 -12.59
CA PRO A 201 -5.58 -5.61 -12.83
C PRO A 201 -6.85 -6.30 -13.34
N LYS A 202 -8.05 -5.82 -12.96
CA LYS A 202 -9.31 -6.33 -13.47
C LYS A 202 -9.47 -6.07 -14.98
N PHE A 203 -9.22 -4.83 -15.43
CA PHE A 203 -9.31 -4.49 -16.85
C PHE A 203 -8.28 -5.25 -17.66
N ILE A 204 -7.03 -5.35 -17.17
CA ILE A 204 -5.98 -6.10 -17.86
C ILE A 204 -6.38 -7.56 -18.04
N LYS A 205 -6.86 -8.22 -16.98
CA LYS A 205 -7.30 -9.62 -17.06
C LYS A 205 -8.43 -9.80 -18.08
N GLN A 206 -9.44 -8.93 -18.06
CA GLN A 206 -10.54 -9.01 -18.99
C GLN A 206 -10.06 -8.78 -20.44
N LEU A 207 -9.20 -7.80 -20.68
CA LEU A 207 -8.63 -7.52 -22.01
C LEU A 207 -7.75 -8.66 -22.52
N LEU A 208 -6.97 -9.33 -21.65
CA LEU A 208 -6.18 -10.51 -22.03
C LEU A 208 -7.07 -11.68 -22.46
N ASN A 209 -8.24 -11.82 -21.86
CA ASN A 209 -9.24 -12.84 -22.21
C ASN A 209 -10.18 -12.43 -23.35
N ASP A 210 -9.91 -11.31 -24.04
CA ASP A 210 -10.79 -10.74 -25.07
C ASP A 210 -12.22 -10.43 -24.59
N GLU A 211 -12.37 -10.23 -23.28
CA GLU A 211 -13.64 -9.80 -22.65
C GLU A 211 -13.77 -8.27 -22.74
N ARG A 212 -15.02 -7.80 -22.73
CA ARG A 212 -15.35 -6.37 -22.69
C ARG A 212 -15.45 -5.88 -21.23
N PRO A 213 -14.47 -5.09 -20.72
CA PRO A 213 -14.56 -4.53 -19.38
C PRO A 213 -15.75 -3.58 -19.21
N THR A 214 -16.31 -3.57 -18.01
CA THR A 214 -17.39 -2.62 -17.66
C THR A 214 -16.82 -1.43 -16.92
N ILE A 215 -17.02 -0.24 -17.47
CA ILE A 215 -16.74 1.05 -16.83
C ILE A 215 -18.05 1.56 -16.20
N ASN A 216 -18.01 1.83 -14.89
CA ASN A 216 -19.17 2.39 -14.20
C ASN A 216 -19.35 3.88 -14.57
N GLY A 217 -20.58 4.29 -14.88
CA GLY A 217 -20.88 5.64 -15.33
C GLY A 217 -20.27 5.98 -16.68
N ASP A 218 -19.87 7.22 -16.89
CA ASP A 218 -19.31 7.76 -18.14
C ASP A 218 -17.77 7.63 -18.26
N GLY A 219 -17.12 7.02 -17.27
CA GLY A 219 -15.66 6.89 -17.22
C GLY A 219 -14.89 8.17 -16.88
N LYS A 220 -15.57 9.30 -16.62
CA LYS A 220 -14.95 10.58 -16.28
C LYS A 220 -14.63 10.74 -14.79
N GLN A 221 -14.84 9.71 -13.99
CA GLN A 221 -14.29 9.66 -12.63
C GLN A 221 -12.77 9.56 -12.71
N SER A 222 -12.08 10.30 -11.84
CA SER A 222 -10.61 10.36 -11.86
C SER A 222 -10.00 9.92 -10.54
N ARG A 223 -8.80 9.34 -10.65
CA ARG A 223 -7.99 8.87 -9.53
C ARG A 223 -6.53 9.30 -9.71
N ASP A 224 -5.83 9.37 -8.59
CA ASP A 224 -4.38 9.47 -8.54
C ASP A 224 -3.83 8.05 -8.38
N PHE A 225 -3.23 7.51 -9.44
CA PHE A 225 -2.67 6.16 -9.44
C PHE A 225 -1.19 6.20 -9.11
N THR A 226 -0.78 5.33 -8.19
CA THR A 226 0.58 5.27 -7.67
C THR A 226 1.23 3.95 -8.06
N TYR A 227 2.27 4.00 -8.89
CA TYR A 227 3.01 2.79 -9.24
C TYR A 227 3.77 2.24 -8.03
N ILE A 228 3.87 0.92 -7.93
CA ILE A 228 4.43 0.23 -6.77
C ILE A 228 5.87 0.67 -6.43
N GLU A 229 6.69 1.01 -7.41
CA GLU A 229 8.06 1.49 -7.16
C GLU A 229 8.07 2.83 -6.39
N ASN A 230 7.12 3.72 -6.64
CA ASN A 230 6.95 4.96 -5.88
C ASN A 230 6.55 4.68 -4.42
N VAL A 231 5.76 3.62 -4.17
CA VAL A 231 5.39 3.19 -2.82
C VAL A 231 6.60 2.61 -2.07
N ILE A 232 7.45 1.84 -2.78
CA ILE A 232 8.70 1.33 -2.22
C ILE A 232 9.60 2.50 -1.80
N GLU A 233 9.78 3.48 -2.68
CA GLU A 233 10.55 4.70 -2.38
C GLU A 233 10.02 5.40 -1.12
N ALA A 234 8.71 5.63 -1.03
CA ALA A 234 8.09 6.29 0.12
C ALA A 234 8.37 5.55 1.44
N ASN A 235 8.26 4.22 1.45
CA ASN A 235 8.55 3.40 2.63
C ASN A 235 10.01 3.53 3.07
N LEU A 236 10.96 3.43 2.14
CA LEU A 236 12.38 3.52 2.47
C LEU A 236 12.77 4.95 2.88
N LYS A 237 12.22 5.99 2.25
CA LYS A 237 12.42 7.38 2.67
C LYS A 237 11.82 7.67 4.04
N ALA A 238 10.68 7.11 4.37
CA ALA A 238 10.10 7.20 5.72
C ALA A 238 11.03 6.56 6.78
N CYS A 239 11.67 5.41 6.49
CA CYS A 239 12.68 4.82 7.37
C CYS A 239 13.93 5.72 7.55
N LYS A 240 14.22 6.62 6.64
CA LYS A 240 15.34 7.59 6.72
C LYS A 240 14.93 8.92 7.33
N ALA A 241 13.64 9.16 7.51
CA ALA A 241 13.13 10.45 7.97
C ALA A 241 13.57 10.79 9.40
N SER A 242 13.68 12.09 9.69
CA SER A 242 14.03 12.61 11.01
C SER A 242 12.94 12.27 12.04
N HIS A 243 13.38 12.11 13.30
CA HIS A 243 12.48 12.02 14.47
C HIS A 243 11.49 13.21 14.56
N GLU A 244 11.93 14.40 14.13
CA GLU A 244 11.11 15.63 14.18
C GLU A 244 9.81 15.54 13.38
N VAL A 245 9.77 14.67 12.37
CA VAL A 245 8.58 14.46 11.53
C VAL A 245 7.88 13.12 11.84
N ALA A 246 8.32 12.40 12.87
CA ALA A 246 7.68 11.17 13.34
C ALA A 246 6.29 11.43 13.96
N GLY A 247 5.46 10.40 14.04
CA GLY A 247 4.10 10.47 14.56
C GLY A 247 3.11 11.13 13.59
N GLN A 248 3.47 11.29 12.32
CA GLN A 248 2.63 11.94 11.31
C GLN A 248 2.22 10.96 10.20
N ALA A 249 1.13 11.33 9.49
CA ALA A 249 0.70 10.68 8.27
C ALA A 249 1.02 11.55 7.04
N PHE A 250 1.30 10.88 5.90
CA PHE A 250 1.75 11.49 4.66
C PHE A 250 0.99 10.91 3.46
N ASN A 251 0.55 11.75 2.55
CA ASN A 251 -0.01 11.33 1.28
C ASN A 251 1.08 10.72 0.39
N ILE A 252 0.86 9.51 -0.08
CA ILE A 252 1.74 8.82 -1.02
C ILE A 252 0.95 8.53 -2.29
N ALA A 253 1.25 9.32 -3.29
CA ALA A 253 0.63 9.35 -4.60
C ALA A 253 1.65 9.82 -5.64
N TYR A 254 1.29 9.78 -6.91
CA TYR A 254 2.09 10.44 -7.96
C TYR A 254 1.85 11.97 -7.96
N GLY A 255 0.67 12.40 -7.51
CA GLY A 255 0.24 13.81 -7.58
C GLY A 255 -0.41 14.15 -8.92
N GLY A 256 -0.79 13.14 -9.69
CA GLY A 256 -1.47 13.23 -10.97
C GLY A 256 -2.99 13.11 -10.88
N ARG A 257 -3.63 13.07 -12.05
CA ARG A 257 -5.07 12.89 -12.16
C ARG A 257 -5.40 12.15 -13.46
N GLU A 258 -5.74 10.86 -13.33
CA GLU A 258 -6.06 10.01 -14.46
C GLU A 258 -7.56 9.70 -14.50
N TYR A 259 -8.20 9.86 -15.65
CA TYR A 259 -9.59 9.46 -15.86
C TYR A 259 -9.68 7.97 -16.18
N ILE A 260 -10.71 7.29 -15.68
CA ILE A 260 -10.86 5.84 -15.86
C ILE A 260 -10.97 5.46 -17.34
N ILE A 261 -11.62 6.29 -18.16
CA ILE A 261 -11.72 6.05 -19.60
C ILE A 261 -10.36 6.16 -20.31
N ASP A 262 -9.53 7.13 -19.91
CA ASP A 262 -8.19 7.30 -20.50
C ASP A 262 -7.27 6.13 -20.12
N ILE A 263 -7.31 5.72 -18.84
CA ILE A 263 -6.63 4.50 -18.36
C ILE A 263 -7.03 3.28 -19.18
N TYR A 264 -8.33 3.12 -19.44
CA TYR A 264 -8.83 1.98 -20.22
C TYR A 264 -8.16 1.93 -21.61
N TYR A 265 -8.13 3.06 -22.32
CA TYR A 265 -7.53 3.10 -23.65
C TYR A 265 -6.00 2.97 -23.62
N GLU A 266 -5.31 3.49 -22.60
CA GLU A 266 -3.88 3.25 -22.41
C GLU A 266 -3.57 1.76 -22.15
N LEU A 267 -4.42 1.05 -21.40
CA LEU A 267 -4.28 -0.40 -21.23
C LEU A 267 -4.52 -1.16 -22.52
N CYS A 268 -5.54 -0.79 -23.31
CA CYS A 268 -5.78 -1.36 -24.62
C CYS A 268 -4.53 -1.20 -25.53
N LYS A 269 -3.97 -0.01 -25.58
CA LYS A 269 -2.75 0.30 -26.36
C LYS A 269 -1.56 -0.55 -25.89
N ALA A 270 -1.32 -0.63 -24.57
CA ALA A 270 -0.21 -1.40 -23.99
C ALA A 270 -0.34 -2.92 -24.25
N LEU A 271 -1.56 -3.43 -24.34
CA LEU A 271 -1.86 -4.83 -24.63
C LEU A 271 -2.02 -5.15 -26.12
N GLY A 272 -2.02 -4.13 -26.99
CA GLY A 272 -2.31 -4.30 -28.42
C GLY A 272 -3.74 -4.74 -28.70
N LYS A 273 -4.69 -4.36 -27.84
CA LYS A 273 -6.11 -4.70 -27.98
C LYS A 273 -6.92 -3.51 -28.49
N ASN A 274 -7.98 -3.81 -29.25
CA ASN A 274 -8.97 -2.83 -29.72
C ASN A 274 -10.38 -3.33 -29.37
N ILE A 275 -10.72 -3.21 -28.09
CA ILE A 275 -11.99 -3.70 -27.52
C ILE A 275 -12.72 -2.50 -26.93
N GLU A 276 -13.98 -2.28 -27.33
CA GLU A 276 -14.81 -1.22 -26.76
C GLU A 276 -15.37 -1.64 -25.38
N PRO A 277 -15.32 -0.76 -24.35
CA PRO A 277 -15.85 -1.08 -23.04
C PRO A 277 -17.37 -1.14 -23.04
N ILE A 278 -17.95 -1.69 -21.97
CA ILE A 278 -19.36 -1.58 -21.65
C ILE A 278 -19.51 -0.46 -20.62
N PHE A 279 -20.42 0.48 -20.83
CA PHE A 279 -20.77 1.48 -19.83
C PHE A 279 -21.90 0.98 -18.96
N GLY A 280 -21.64 0.82 -17.67
CA GLY A 280 -22.63 0.39 -16.66
C GLY A 280 -23.19 1.57 -15.86
N PRO A 281 -24.09 1.33 -14.91
CA PRO A 281 -24.61 2.36 -14.03
C PRO A 281 -23.51 2.96 -13.14
N GLU A 282 -23.71 4.20 -12.69
CA GLU A 282 -22.83 4.81 -11.68
C GLU A 282 -22.86 3.98 -10.39
N ARG A 283 -21.72 3.83 -9.76
CA ARG A 283 -21.59 3.09 -8.49
C ARG A 283 -22.02 3.98 -7.34
N ALA A 284 -23.04 3.57 -6.59
CA ALA A 284 -23.51 4.31 -5.42
C ALA A 284 -22.36 4.51 -4.39
N GLY A 285 -22.20 5.75 -3.94
CA GLY A 285 -21.16 6.12 -2.96
C GLY A 285 -19.74 6.23 -3.52
N ASP A 286 -19.54 6.13 -4.84
CA ASP A 286 -18.21 6.34 -5.43
C ASP A 286 -17.84 7.82 -5.45
N ILE A 287 -16.62 8.13 -4.97
CA ILE A 287 -16.07 9.49 -5.02
C ILE A 287 -15.69 9.79 -6.48
N LYS A 288 -16.30 10.82 -7.08
CA LYS A 288 -16.10 11.13 -8.50
C LYS A 288 -14.65 11.45 -8.83
N HIS A 289 -13.96 12.21 -7.98
CA HIS A 289 -12.59 12.64 -8.22
C HIS A 289 -11.75 12.49 -6.95
N SER A 290 -10.50 11.98 -7.10
CA SER A 290 -9.56 11.85 -6.00
C SER A 290 -8.14 12.04 -6.52
N ASN A 291 -7.45 13.07 -6.02
CA ASN A 291 -6.01 13.28 -6.19
C ASN A 291 -5.40 13.87 -4.92
N ALA A 292 -4.10 13.71 -4.74
CA ALA A 292 -3.39 14.05 -3.52
C ALA A 292 -2.51 15.30 -3.67
N ASP A 293 -2.46 16.13 -2.63
CA ASP A 293 -1.33 17.03 -2.40
C ASP A 293 -0.20 16.22 -1.73
N ILE A 294 0.92 16.08 -2.42
CA ILE A 294 2.10 15.33 -1.92
C ILE A 294 3.20 16.26 -1.40
N SER A 295 2.94 17.56 -1.28
CA SER A 295 3.92 18.58 -0.86
C SER A 295 4.53 18.29 0.51
N LYS A 296 3.73 17.77 1.45
CA LYS A 296 4.19 17.38 2.78
C LYS A 296 5.18 16.21 2.72
N ALA A 297 4.87 15.16 1.97
CA ALA A 297 5.76 14.02 1.79
C ALA A 297 7.06 14.43 1.06
N LYS A 298 6.98 15.27 0.04
CA LYS A 298 8.16 15.85 -0.64
C LYS A 298 9.05 16.61 0.34
N LYS A 299 8.48 17.50 1.12
CA LYS A 299 9.23 18.36 2.04
C LYS A 299 9.84 17.60 3.21
N MET A 300 9.09 16.70 3.84
CA MET A 300 9.44 16.09 5.11
C MET A 300 10.11 14.72 4.99
N LEU A 301 9.73 13.93 3.98
CA LEU A 301 10.32 12.61 3.72
C LEU A 301 11.34 12.66 2.57
N GLY A 302 11.37 13.72 1.77
CA GLY A 302 12.11 13.77 0.51
C GLY A 302 11.50 12.88 -0.56
N TYR A 303 10.22 12.48 -0.42
CA TYR A 303 9.50 11.68 -1.41
C TYR A 303 9.38 12.43 -2.73
N ASP A 304 9.82 11.83 -3.83
CA ASP A 304 9.73 12.41 -5.17
C ASP A 304 9.48 11.30 -6.18
N PRO A 305 8.20 10.99 -6.48
CA PRO A 305 7.82 9.84 -7.29
C PRO A 305 8.32 9.99 -8.73
N ASP A 306 9.16 9.05 -9.18
CA ASP A 306 9.77 9.06 -10.51
C ASP A 306 8.84 8.51 -11.60
N TYR A 307 7.88 7.64 -11.24
CA TYR A 307 7.10 6.87 -12.21
C TYR A 307 5.67 7.40 -12.33
N SER A 308 5.33 7.92 -13.51
CA SER A 308 3.96 8.24 -13.90
C SER A 308 3.09 6.96 -14.02
N PHE A 309 1.79 7.15 -14.26
CA PHE A 309 0.90 6.03 -14.59
C PHE A 309 1.37 5.29 -15.84
N GLU A 310 1.68 6.02 -16.91
CA GLU A 310 2.14 5.45 -18.18
C GLU A 310 3.45 4.68 -18.05
N ASP A 311 4.44 5.22 -17.30
CA ASP A 311 5.71 4.53 -17.03
C ASP A 311 5.48 3.27 -16.22
N GLY A 312 4.63 3.34 -15.20
CA GLY A 312 4.29 2.18 -14.37
C GLY A 312 3.62 1.06 -15.16
N ILE A 313 2.70 1.38 -16.06
CA ILE A 313 2.08 0.37 -16.95
C ILE A 313 3.10 -0.25 -17.87
N LYS A 314 3.96 0.52 -18.52
CA LYS A 314 5.04 -0.02 -19.39
C LYS A 314 5.94 -1.00 -18.66
N LEU A 315 6.26 -0.73 -17.39
CA LEU A 315 7.12 -1.59 -16.56
C LEU A 315 6.40 -2.83 -16.00
N ALA A 316 5.09 -2.76 -15.82
CA ALA A 316 4.30 -3.85 -15.24
C ALA A 316 3.63 -4.74 -16.28
N ILE A 317 3.48 -4.29 -17.53
CA ILE A 317 2.61 -4.94 -18.52
C ILE A 317 3.05 -6.36 -18.87
N ASP A 318 4.35 -6.62 -18.96
CA ASP A 318 4.88 -7.94 -19.29
C ASP A 318 4.60 -8.91 -18.14
N TRP A 319 4.79 -8.45 -16.89
CA TRP A 319 4.40 -9.25 -15.72
C TRP A 319 2.91 -9.61 -15.75
N TYR A 320 2.04 -8.65 -16.08
CA TYR A 320 0.61 -8.91 -16.18
C TYR A 320 0.28 -9.93 -17.28
N LYS A 321 0.91 -9.85 -18.45
CA LYS A 321 0.72 -10.82 -19.56
C LYS A 321 1.13 -12.24 -19.18
N GLU A 322 2.16 -12.38 -18.34
CA GLU A 322 2.69 -13.68 -17.93
C GLU A 322 1.93 -14.30 -16.75
N ASN A 323 1.23 -13.47 -15.93
CA ASN A 323 0.67 -13.92 -14.66
C ASN A 323 -0.85 -13.76 -14.52
N LEU A 324 -1.54 -13.16 -15.48
CA LEU A 324 -3.00 -13.01 -15.50
C LEU A 324 -3.66 -13.71 -16.64
#